data_84d67c25681143910acb40f677262d55
#
_entry.id   84d67c25681143910acb40f677262d55
#
_cell.length_a   1.000
_cell.length_b   1.000
_cell.length_c   1.000
_cell.angle_alpha   90.00
_cell.angle_beta   90.00
_cell.angle_gamma   90.00
#
_symmetry.space_group_name_H-M   'P 1'
#
loop_
_entity.id
_entity.type
_entity.pdbx_description
1 polymer ?
#
loop_
_entity_poly.entity_id
_entity_poly.type
_entity_poly.pdbx_seq_one_letter_code
_entity_poly.pdbx_strand_id
1 'polypeptide(L)'
;MYKRQALLAVHRELVRTNGIEEGLIYLQITRGAAPDRDFVYPSKDTPPTIVLFTQNKPGLADSPLAKVGIKVISISDQRWGRRDIKTVQLLYPSMGKMMAKAAGCDDAWMVEDGTVTEGTSNNAYIVKGGKIVTRHLSNEILHGITRSAVLRFAREAQMEVEERAFTIQEAQDADEAFFTSASAFVMPVVEVDGRSIGSGTPGPVATRLREIYLEESRKVAV
;
A
#
# COMPACT_ATOMS: atom_id res chain seq x y z
N MET A 1 15.83 -7.21 -22.20
CA MET A 1 15.06 -6.32 -21.30
C MET A 1 13.82 -5.84 -22.04
N TYR A 2 12.61 -6.08 -21.49
CA TYR A 2 11.37 -5.64 -22.13
C TYR A 2 11.30 -4.10 -22.13
N LYS A 3 10.95 -3.51 -23.29
CA LYS A 3 10.76 -2.07 -23.38
C LYS A 3 9.47 -1.67 -22.68
N ARG A 4 9.46 -0.54 -21.98
CA ARG A 4 8.28 -0.01 -21.27
C ARG A 4 7.03 0.02 -22.15
N GLN A 5 7.19 0.43 -23.43
CA GLN A 5 6.08 0.49 -24.39
C GLN A 5 5.47 -0.89 -24.68
N ALA A 6 6.30 -1.94 -24.76
CA ALA A 6 5.80 -3.30 -24.97
C ALA A 6 4.96 -3.79 -23.77
N LEU A 7 5.39 -3.50 -22.53
CA LEU A 7 4.59 -3.83 -21.35
C LEU A 7 3.27 -3.05 -21.31
N LEU A 8 3.29 -1.76 -21.63
CA LEU A 8 2.07 -0.96 -21.72
C LEU A 8 1.10 -1.48 -22.80
N ALA A 9 1.61 -1.92 -23.95
CA ALA A 9 0.77 -2.54 -24.97
C ALA A 9 0.07 -3.80 -24.47
N VAL A 10 0.79 -4.66 -23.72
CA VAL A 10 0.19 -5.86 -23.10
C VAL A 10 -0.87 -5.48 -22.07
N HIS A 11 -0.64 -4.45 -21.24
CA HIS A 11 -1.65 -3.98 -20.28
C HIS A 11 -2.94 -3.55 -20.99
N ARG A 12 -2.83 -2.72 -22.03
CA ARG A 12 -3.97 -2.26 -22.81
C ARG A 12 -4.72 -3.41 -23.48
N GLU A 13 -3.98 -4.36 -24.06
CA GLU A 13 -4.58 -5.53 -24.70
C GLU A 13 -5.34 -6.41 -23.70
N LEU A 14 -4.81 -6.63 -22.49
CA LEU A 14 -5.49 -7.36 -21.43
C LEU A 14 -6.79 -6.67 -20.99
N VAL A 15 -6.76 -5.35 -20.82
CA VAL A 15 -7.96 -4.56 -20.48
C VAL A 15 -9.02 -4.71 -21.56
N ARG A 16 -8.63 -4.52 -22.84
CA ARG A 16 -9.53 -4.63 -23.98
C ARG A 16 -10.13 -6.04 -24.12
N THR A 17 -9.28 -7.08 -24.04
CA THR A 17 -9.69 -8.48 -24.25
C THR A 17 -10.63 -8.96 -23.16
N ASN A 18 -10.41 -8.52 -21.91
CA ASN A 18 -11.20 -8.93 -20.75
C ASN A 18 -12.36 -7.95 -20.42
N GLY A 19 -12.56 -6.90 -21.24
CA GLY A 19 -13.64 -5.94 -21.06
C GLY A 19 -13.61 -5.23 -19.69
N ILE A 20 -12.41 -4.87 -19.20
CA ILE A 20 -12.26 -4.25 -17.87
C ILE A 20 -12.52 -2.75 -17.97
N GLU A 21 -13.57 -2.27 -17.33
CA GLU A 21 -13.87 -0.84 -17.18
C GLU A 21 -13.25 -0.27 -15.91
N GLU A 22 -13.34 -0.99 -14.79
CA GLU A 22 -12.72 -0.64 -13.52
C GLU A 22 -12.11 -1.89 -12.88
N GLY A 23 -10.85 -1.81 -12.47
CA GLY A 23 -10.17 -2.96 -11.91
C GLY A 23 -8.67 -2.81 -11.75
N LEU A 24 -8.01 -3.93 -11.67
CA LEU A 24 -6.56 -4.02 -11.44
C LEU A 24 -5.91 -4.90 -12.50
N ILE A 25 -4.67 -4.56 -12.84
CA ILE A 25 -3.76 -5.45 -13.56
C ILE A 25 -2.66 -5.86 -12.58
N TYR A 26 -2.56 -7.16 -12.34
CA TYR A 26 -1.42 -7.72 -11.63
C TYR A 26 -0.26 -7.91 -12.61
N LEU A 27 0.93 -7.47 -12.24
CA LEU A 27 2.17 -7.72 -12.98
C LEU A 27 3.21 -8.33 -12.03
N GLN A 28 3.78 -9.46 -12.44
CA GLN A 28 4.93 -10.06 -11.77
C GLN A 28 6.02 -10.35 -12.78
N ILE A 29 7.24 -9.93 -12.46
CA ILE A 29 8.45 -10.20 -13.24
C ILE A 29 9.42 -10.94 -12.32
N THR A 30 9.84 -12.14 -12.71
CA THR A 30 10.82 -12.93 -11.97
C THR A 30 12.15 -12.98 -12.72
N ARG A 31 13.18 -13.54 -12.08
CA ARG A 31 14.49 -13.78 -12.69
C ARG A 31 14.47 -14.86 -13.79
N GLY A 32 13.32 -15.50 -14.01
CA GLY A 32 13.15 -16.60 -14.95
C GLY A 32 13.20 -17.97 -14.29
N ALA A 33 13.14 -19.00 -15.12
CA ALA A 33 13.18 -20.40 -14.69
C ALA A 33 14.61 -20.95 -14.88
N ALA A 34 15.23 -21.42 -13.79
CA ALA A 34 16.48 -22.16 -13.85
C ALA A 34 16.21 -23.62 -14.30
N PRO A 35 17.21 -24.33 -14.83
CA PRO A 35 17.08 -25.73 -15.22
C PRO A 35 16.74 -26.64 -14.04
N ASP A 36 17.19 -26.29 -12.83
CA ASP A 36 16.98 -27.03 -11.60
C ASP A 36 16.73 -26.09 -10.42
N ARG A 37 16.21 -26.62 -9.31
CA ARG A 37 15.98 -25.89 -8.07
C ARG A 37 17.31 -25.73 -7.32
N ASP A 38 17.76 -24.50 -7.19
CA ASP A 38 18.93 -24.13 -6.40
C ASP A 38 18.68 -22.81 -5.64
N PHE A 39 19.52 -22.49 -4.65
CA PHE A 39 19.54 -21.20 -3.95
C PHE A 39 20.37 -20.14 -4.68
N VAL A 40 21.18 -20.54 -5.65
CA VAL A 40 21.94 -19.63 -6.51
C VAL A 40 20.99 -18.98 -7.53
N TYR A 41 21.20 -17.69 -7.79
CA TYR A 41 20.44 -17.00 -8.83
C TYR A 41 20.65 -17.63 -10.21
N PRO A 42 19.61 -17.67 -11.05
CA PRO A 42 19.75 -18.06 -12.45
C PRO A 42 20.82 -17.24 -13.18
N SER A 43 21.42 -17.80 -14.23
CA SER A 43 22.34 -17.10 -15.11
C SER A 43 21.76 -15.76 -15.57
N LYS A 44 22.63 -14.78 -15.83
CA LYS A 44 22.23 -13.46 -16.38
C LYS A 44 21.51 -13.59 -17.74
N ASP A 45 21.79 -14.65 -18.47
CA ASP A 45 21.18 -14.92 -19.78
C ASP A 45 19.82 -15.62 -19.68
N THR A 46 19.40 -16.02 -18.49
CA THR A 46 18.08 -16.62 -18.25
C THR A 46 16.99 -15.57 -18.52
N PRO A 47 16.06 -15.83 -19.47
CA PRO A 47 14.99 -14.90 -19.75
C PRO A 47 14.08 -14.72 -18.52
N PRO A 48 13.69 -13.49 -18.17
CA PRO A 48 12.74 -13.27 -17.09
C PRO A 48 11.36 -13.84 -17.44
N THR A 49 10.68 -14.41 -16.45
CA THR A 49 9.27 -14.80 -16.61
C THR A 49 8.38 -13.63 -16.26
N ILE A 50 7.42 -13.31 -17.12
CA ILE A 50 6.46 -12.24 -16.92
C ILE A 50 5.06 -12.83 -16.87
N VAL A 51 4.32 -12.49 -15.81
CA VAL A 51 2.92 -12.89 -15.63
C VAL A 51 2.08 -11.63 -15.45
N LEU A 52 1.01 -11.51 -16.23
CA LEU A 52 0.00 -10.47 -16.07
C LEU A 52 -1.39 -11.10 -16.09
N PHE A 53 -2.28 -10.58 -15.26
CA PHE A 53 -3.70 -10.88 -15.31
C PHE A 53 -4.52 -9.70 -14.80
N THR A 54 -5.78 -9.65 -15.19
CA THR A 54 -6.72 -8.62 -14.76
C THR A 54 -7.62 -9.13 -13.63
N GLN A 55 -8.08 -8.20 -12.81
CA GLN A 55 -9.16 -8.41 -11.84
C GLN A 55 -10.21 -7.34 -12.07
N ASN A 56 -11.45 -7.73 -12.39
CA ASN A 56 -12.57 -6.79 -12.43
C ASN A 56 -12.95 -6.38 -11.01
N LYS A 57 -12.98 -5.07 -10.73
CA LYS A 57 -13.23 -4.50 -9.40
C LYS A 57 -14.09 -3.23 -9.52
N PRO A 58 -15.38 -3.38 -9.92
CA PRO A 58 -16.27 -2.23 -10.03
C PRO A 58 -16.42 -1.54 -8.67
N GLY A 59 -16.41 -0.22 -8.66
CA GLY A 59 -16.50 0.59 -7.45
C GLY A 59 -15.19 0.71 -6.66
N LEU A 60 -14.04 0.36 -7.24
CA LEU A 60 -12.75 0.44 -6.56
C LEU A 60 -12.40 1.89 -6.15
N ALA A 61 -12.65 2.85 -7.04
CA ALA A 61 -12.41 4.26 -6.76
C ALA A 61 -13.40 4.83 -5.73
N ASP A 62 -14.65 4.36 -5.76
CA ASP A 62 -15.72 4.79 -4.84
C ASP A 62 -15.98 3.78 -3.71
N SER A 63 -14.94 3.19 -3.17
CA SER A 63 -15.02 2.19 -2.10
C SER A 63 -15.80 2.71 -0.89
N PRO A 64 -16.85 1.98 -0.43
CA PRO A 64 -17.59 2.36 0.79
C PRO A 64 -16.69 2.46 2.02
N LEU A 65 -15.64 1.64 2.11
CA LEU A 65 -14.67 1.67 3.22
C LEU A 65 -13.92 3.00 3.29
N ALA A 66 -13.72 3.69 2.18
CA ALA A 66 -13.08 5.00 2.19
C ALA A 66 -13.99 6.08 2.82
N LYS A 67 -15.30 5.86 2.87
CA LYS A 67 -16.30 6.79 3.44
C LYS A 67 -16.51 6.56 4.95
N VAL A 68 -16.22 5.36 5.45
CA VAL A 68 -16.41 5.01 6.88
C VAL A 68 -15.09 4.79 7.60
N GLY A 69 -14.01 4.55 6.89
CA GLY A 69 -12.71 4.18 7.43
C GLY A 69 -12.62 2.70 7.82
N ILE A 70 -11.38 2.24 8.05
CA ILE A 70 -11.10 0.87 8.48
C ILE A 70 -10.57 0.84 9.91
N LYS A 71 -10.65 -0.36 10.52
CA LYS A 71 -10.08 -0.67 11.81
C LYS A 71 -8.85 -1.55 11.65
N VAL A 72 -7.81 -1.29 12.43
CA VAL A 72 -6.58 -2.08 12.41
C VAL A 72 -6.19 -2.55 13.80
N ILE A 73 -5.49 -3.69 13.84
CA ILE A 73 -4.76 -4.14 15.04
C ILE A 73 -3.27 -3.90 14.88
N SER A 74 -2.53 -3.83 15.96
CA SER A 74 -1.07 -3.90 15.94
C SER A 74 -0.59 -5.34 16.11
N ILE A 75 0.46 -5.71 15.37
CA ILE A 75 1.14 -7.00 15.49
C ILE A 75 2.65 -6.81 15.41
N SER A 76 3.43 -7.74 15.98
CA SER A 76 4.89 -7.72 15.81
C SER A 76 5.26 -7.91 14.33
N ASP A 77 6.25 -7.15 13.83
CA ASP A 77 6.77 -7.35 12.47
C ASP A 77 7.84 -8.45 12.45
N GLN A 78 7.45 -9.62 12.00
CA GLN A 78 8.33 -10.79 11.89
C GLN A 78 8.81 -11.05 10.46
N ARG A 79 8.65 -10.09 9.57
CA ARG A 79 9.17 -10.20 8.20
C ARG A 79 10.70 -10.09 8.21
N TRP A 80 11.31 -10.47 7.10
CA TRP A 80 12.76 -10.34 6.94
C TRP A 80 13.23 -8.88 6.93
N GLY A 81 14.54 -8.65 7.14
CA GLY A 81 15.11 -7.31 7.30
C GLY A 81 15.28 -6.49 6.00
N ARG A 82 14.77 -6.94 4.84
CA ARG A 82 14.86 -6.24 3.54
C ARG A 82 13.47 -6.08 2.91
N ARG A 83 12.59 -5.40 3.63
CA ARG A 83 11.20 -5.15 3.20
C ARG A 83 11.11 -4.12 2.06
N ASP A 84 12.19 -3.36 1.83
CA ASP A 84 12.39 -2.52 0.65
C ASP A 84 12.41 -3.33 -0.67
N ILE A 85 12.80 -4.60 -0.61
CA ILE A 85 12.77 -5.51 -1.75
C ILE A 85 11.39 -6.19 -1.85
N LYS A 86 10.61 -5.79 -2.86
CA LYS A 86 9.29 -6.40 -3.09
C LYS A 86 9.43 -7.83 -3.61
N THR A 87 8.94 -8.80 -2.82
CA THR A 87 9.00 -10.23 -3.12
C THR A 87 7.64 -10.88 -3.02
N VAL A 88 7.58 -12.18 -3.36
CA VAL A 88 6.39 -13.03 -3.16
C VAL A 88 6.31 -13.68 -1.78
N GLN A 89 7.10 -13.22 -0.82
CA GLN A 89 7.07 -13.67 0.58
C GLN A 89 5.86 -13.06 1.31
N LEU A 90 4.67 -13.52 0.98
CA LEU A 90 3.41 -12.96 1.48
C LEU A 90 2.83 -13.71 2.68
N LEU A 91 3.49 -14.76 3.18
CA LEU A 91 2.93 -15.59 4.25
C LEU A 91 2.64 -14.77 5.51
N TYR A 92 3.63 -14.04 6.03
CA TYR A 92 3.43 -13.27 7.27
C TYR A 92 2.42 -12.12 7.10
N PRO A 93 2.44 -11.30 6.04
CA PRO A 93 1.35 -10.37 5.73
C PRO A 93 -0.04 -11.02 5.68
N SER A 94 -0.16 -12.22 5.09
CA SER A 94 -1.42 -12.96 5.05
C SER A 94 -1.87 -13.42 6.43
N MET A 95 -0.94 -13.88 7.27
CA MET A 95 -1.23 -14.20 8.68
C MET A 95 -1.72 -12.97 9.44
N GLY A 96 -1.07 -11.82 9.26
CA GLY A 96 -1.49 -10.54 9.86
C GLY A 96 -2.91 -10.13 9.46
N LYS A 97 -3.27 -10.29 8.17
CA LYS A 97 -4.65 -10.09 7.69
C LYS A 97 -5.64 -11.03 8.36
N MET A 98 -5.28 -12.29 8.54
CA MET A 98 -6.16 -13.29 9.21
C MET A 98 -6.32 -12.98 10.69
N MET A 99 -5.25 -12.53 11.37
CA MET A 99 -5.31 -12.09 12.77
C MET A 99 -6.24 -10.87 12.91
N ALA A 100 -6.12 -9.88 12.04
CA ALA A 100 -7.00 -8.71 12.03
C ALA A 100 -8.47 -9.13 11.84
N LYS A 101 -8.73 -10.00 10.85
CA LYS A 101 -10.08 -10.52 10.59
C LYS A 101 -10.66 -11.28 11.79
N ALA A 102 -9.85 -12.09 12.47
CA ALA A 102 -10.27 -12.80 13.68
C ALA A 102 -10.60 -11.85 14.83
N ALA A 103 -9.95 -10.67 14.89
CA ALA A 103 -10.22 -9.59 15.84
C ALA A 103 -11.36 -8.65 15.41
N GLY A 104 -12.06 -8.92 14.31
CA GLY A 104 -13.12 -8.05 13.79
C GLY A 104 -12.61 -6.76 13.14
N CYS A 105 -11.34 -6.73 12.73
CA CYS A 105 -10.68 -5.61 12.08
C CYS A 105 -10.36 -5.91 10.60
N ASP A 106 -9.99 -4.86 9.85
CA ASP A 106 -9.81 -4.92 8.41
C ASP A 106 -8.35 -5.18 8.00
N ASP A 107 -7.40 -4.72 8.81
CA ASP A 107 -5.97 -4.84 8.53
C ASP A 107 -5.14 -4.89 9.83
N ALA A 108 -3.83 -5.14 9.68
CA ALA A 108 -2.89 -5.06 10.78
C ALA A 108 -1.74 -4.10 10.44
N TRP A 109 -1.34 -3.28 11.41
CA TRP A 109 -0.11 -2.52 11.39
C TRP A 109 0.99 -3.30 12.10
N MET A 110 2.12 -3.42 11.44
CA MET A 110 3.27 -4.15 11.94
C MET A 110 4.18 -3.24 12.75
N VAL A 111 4.67 -3.74 13.87
CA VAL A 111 5.49 -3.00 14.84
C VAL A 111 6.83 -3.70 15.04
N GLU A 112 7.91 -2.98 14.93
CA GLU A 112 9.28 -3.41 15.25
C GLU A 112 9.95 -2.32 16.10
N ASP A 113 10.65 -2.73 17.14
CA ASP A 113 11.32 -1.83 18.09
C ASP A 113 10.40 -0.70 18.62
N GLY A 114 9.15 -1.05 18.93
CA GLY A 114 8.15 -0.15 19.49
C GLY A 114 7.53 0.85 18.52
N THR A 115 7.91 0.82 17.23
CA THR A 115 7.41 1.75 16.22
C THR A 115 6.73 1.04 15.06
N VAL A 116 5.73 1.67 14.46
CA VAL A 116 5.04 1.16 13.27
C VAL A 116 6.00 1.14 12.09
N THR A 117 6.13 -0.02 11.46
CA THR A 117 6.82 -0.14 10.17
C THR A 117 5.87 0.24 9.04
N GLU A 118 4.90 -0.62 8.76
CA GLU A 118 3.87 -0.41 7.74
C GLU A 118 2.69 -1.39 7.99
N GLY A 119 1.66 -1.37 7.15
CA GLY A 119 0.59 -2.37 7.21
C GLY A 119 0.94 -3.64 6.45
N THR A 120 -0.01 -4.58 6.37
CA THR A 120 0.22 -5.89 5.73
C THR A 120 0.53 -5.79 4.23
N SER A 121 0.05 -4.75 3.55
CA SER A 121 0.26 -4.50 2.11
C SER A 121 0.21 -3.01 1.75
N ASN A 122 0.55 -2.14 2.69
CA ASN A 122 0.38 -0.70 2.57
C ASN A 122 1.36 0.05 3.48
N ASN A 123 1.61 1.33 3.18
CA ASN A 123 2.36 2.21 4.05
C ASN A 123 1.42 2.99 4.98
N ALA A 124 1.81 3.16 6.25
CA ALA A 124 1.00 3.76 7.30
C ALA A 124 1.35 5.24 7.55
N TYR A 125 0.34 6.02 7.94
CA TYR A 125 0.43 7.46 8.23
C TYR A 125 -0.45 7.83 9.40
N ILE A 126 -0.03 8.86 10.13
CA ILE A 126 -0.86 9.58 11.08
C ILE A 126 -0.86 11.09 10.73
N VAL A 127 -1.87 11.80 11.21
CA VAL A 127 -1.94 13.27 11.14
C VAL A 127 -2.00 13.79 12.56
N LYS A 128 -1.11 14.71 12.92
CA LYS A 128 -1.07 15.33 14.23
C LYS A 128 -0.81 16.83 14.10
N GLY A 129 -1.71 17.64 14.65
CA GLY A 129 -1.61 19.09 14.53
C GLY A 129 -1.55 19.60 13.08
N GLY A 130 -2.26 18.94 12.16
CA GLY A 130 -2.24 19.25 10.73
C GLY A 130 -1.03 18.72 9.95
N LYS A 131 -0.05 18.10 10.61
CA LYS A 131 1.16 17.54 10.03
C LYS A 131 0.97 16.05 9.72
N ILE A 132 1.29 15.64 8.52
CA ILE A 132 1.32 14.23 8.09
C ILE A 132 2.63 13.60 8.55
N VAL A 133 2.57 12.53 9.33
CA VAL A 133 3.74 11.78 9.78
C VAL A 133 3.71 10.39 9.18
N THR A 134 4.82 9.95 8.61
CA THR A 134 5.01 8.59 8.08
C THR A 134 6.45 8.15 8.24
N ARG A 135 6.67 6.84 8.34
CA ARG A 135 8.03 6.30 8.47
C ARG A 135 8.90 6.72 7.28
N HIS A 136 10.14 7.14 7.55
CA HIS A 136 11.13 7.44 6.52
C HIS A 136 11.50 6.17 5.74
N LEU A 137 11.97 6.35 4.50
CA LEU A 137 12.40 5.23 3.66
C LEU A 137 13.65 4.56 4.25
N SER A 138 13.56 3.25 4.44
CA SER A 138 14.64 2.40 4.94
C SER A 138 14.42 0.96 4.46
N ASN A 139 15.26 0.02 4.90
CA ASN A 139 15.06 -1.40 4.66
C ASN A 139 13.82 -1.99 5.37
N GLU A 140 13.22 -1.25 6.29
CA GLU A 140 12.14 -1.72 7.17
C GLU A 140 10.75 -1.58 6.54
N ILE A 141 10.62 -0.82 5.45
CA ILE A 141 9.34 -0.62 4.74
C ILE A 141 9.50 -0.72 3.23
N LEU A 142 8.42 -1.06 2.55
CA LEU A 142 8.37 -0.98 1.10
C LEU A 142 8.34 0.49 0.65
N HIS A 143 9.15 0.84 -0.34
CA HIS A 143 9.13 2.15 -0.99
C HIS A 143 7.94 2.23 -1.94
N GLY A 144 6.72 2.40 -1.40
CA GLY A 144 5.46 2.34 -2.14
C GLY A 144 5.35 3.45 -3.18
N ILE A 145 4.92 3.10 -4.40
CA ILE A 145 4.70 4.09 -5.47
C ILE A 145 3.53 5.02 -5.15
N THR A 146 2.47 4.49 -4.52
CA THR A 146 1.34 5.30 -4.03
C THR A 146 1.79 6.22 -2.92
N ARG A 147 2.64 5.75 -1.99
CA ARG A 147 3.27 6.59 -0.98
C ARG A 147 4.00 7.77 -1.61
N SER A 148 4.85 7.50 -2.60
CA SER A 148 5.63 8.55 -3.29
C SER A 148 4.72 9.59 -3.95
N ALA A 149 3.65 9.15 -4.63
CA ALA A 149 2.70 10.05 -5.27
C ALA A 149 1.92 10.90 -4.25
N VAL A 150 1.40 10.27 -3.19
CA VAL A 150 0.62 10.96 -2.14
C VAL A 150 1.48 11.98 -1.40
N LEU A 151 2.74 11.67 -1.05
CA LEU A 151 3.62 12.65 -0.42
C LEU A 151 3.99 13.81 -1.34
N ARG A 152 4.14 13.57 -2.64
CA ARG A 152 4.31 14.64 -3.62
C ARG A 152 3.07 15.54 -3.66
N PHE A 153 1.88 14.98 -3.79
CA PHE A 153 0.62 15.75 -3.82
C PHE A 153 0.36 16.50 -2.50
N ALA A 154 0.70 15.92 -1.35
CA ALA A 154 0.61 16.61 -0.08
C ALA A 154 1.48 17.87 -0.05
N ARG A 155 2.74 17.78 -0.52
CA ARG A 155 3.65 18.92 -0.60
C ARG A 155 3.19 19.97 -1.62
N GLU A 156 2.69 19.55 -2.78
CA GLU A 156 2.12 20.44 -3.80
C GLU A 156 0.87 21.17 -3.27
N ALA A 157 0.09 20.53 -2.41
CA ALA A 157 -1.04 21.13 -1.70
C ALA A 157 -0.63 21.91 -0.41
N GLN A 158 0.68 22.15 -0.20
CA GLN A 158 1.24 22.86 0.94
C GLN A 158 0.93 22.23 2.31
N MET A 159 0.68 20.93 2.35
CA MET A 159 0.55 20.16 3.60
C MET A 159 1.93 19.87 4.16
N GLU A 160 2.08 20.01 5.47
CA GLU A 160 3.35 19.69 6.14
C GLU A 160 3.52 18.17 6.26
N VAL A 161 4.71 17.66 5.88
CA VAL A 161 5.04 16.23 5.91
C VAL A 161 6.32 16.03 6.71
N GLU A 162 6.26 15.14 7.69
CA GLU A 162 7.40 14.69 8.50
C GLU A 162 7.65 13.20 8.28
N GLU A 163 8.83 12.87 7.76
CA GLU A 163 9.21 11.47 7.52
C GLU A 163 10.03 10.95 8.71
N ARG A 164 9.33 10.36 9.70
CA ARG A 164 9.89 9.71 10.89
C ARG A 164 9.07 8.50 11.31
N ALA A 165 9.64 7.66 12.17
CA ALA A 165 8.88 6.61 12.86
C ALA A 165 7.85 7.23 13.83
N PHE A 166 6.77 6.48 14.09
CA PHE A 166 5.77 6.78 15.10
C PHE A 166 5.34 5.49 15.82
N THR A 167 4.86 5.62 17.04
CA THR A 167 4.40 4.51 17.86
C THR A 167 2.90 4.27 17.70
N ILE A 168 2.40 3.12 18.16
CA ILE A 168 0.95 2.86 18.24
C ILE A 168 0.27 3.88 19.15
N GLN A 169 0.91 4.29 20.25
CA GLN A 169 0.35 5.31 21.14
C GLN A 169 0.21 6.66 20.42
N GLU A 170 1.22 7.07 19.64
CA GLU A 170 1.11 8.29 18.82
C GLU A 170 -0.03 8.18 17.79
N ALA A 171 -0.23 6.99 17.20
CA ALA A 171 -1.33 6.76 16.28
C ALA A 171 -2.71 6.86 16.96
N GLN A 172 -2.84 6.31 18.15
CA GLN A 172 -4.06 6.39 18.95
C GLN A 172 -4.36 7.81 19.43
N ASP A 173 -3.34 8.65 19.63
CA ASP A 173 -3.45 10.05 20.04
C ASP A 173 -3.46 11.03 18.86
N ALA A 174 -3.45 10.52 17.62
CA ALA A 174 -3.46 11.33 16.41
C ALA A 174 -4.85 11.92 16.12
N ASP A 175 -4.87 12.99 15.30
CA ASP A 175 -6.11 13.61 14.85
C ASP A 175 -6.76 12.78 13.75
N GLU A 176 -5.93 12.17 12.85
CA GLU A 176 -6.33 11.26 11.79
C GLU A 176 -5.27 10.17 11.60
N ALA A 177 -5.66 9.07 10.99
CA ALA A 177 -4.72 8.10 10.43
C ALA A 177 -5.22 7.57 9.09
N PHE A 178 -4.30 7.12 8.24
CA PHE A 178 -4.61 6.51 6.97
C PHE A 178 -3.47 5.61 6.50
N PHE A 179 -3.71 4.85 5.45
CA PHE A 179 -2.66 4.14 4.73
C PHE A 179 -2.72 4.39 3.22
N THR A 180 -1.64 4.05 2.53
CA THR A 180 -1.61 4.10 1.06
C THR A 180 -1.23 2.76 0.45
N SER A 181 -1.95 2.36 -0.60
CA SER A 181 -1.62 1.19 -1.42
C SER A 181 -2.10 1.36 -2.86
N ALA A 182 -1.57 0.54 -3.78
CA ALA A 182 -1.96 0.59 -5.19
C ALA A 182 -3.43 0.20 -5.43
N SER A 183 -4.03 -0.60 -4.54
CA SER A 183 -5.41 -1.10 -4.69
C SER A 183 -6.45 -0.37 -3.84
N ALA A 184 -6.03 0.38 -2.80
CA ALA A 184 -6.94 1.12 -1.94
C ALA A 184 -6.72 2.64 -2.00
N PHE A 185 -5.65 3.07 -2.70
CA PHE A 185 -5.24 4.47 -2.85
C PHE A 185 -4.88 5.10 -1.50
N VAL A 186 -5.61 6.08 -1.03
CA VAL A 186 -5.59 6.59 0.34
C VAL A 186 -6.80 6.04 1.06
N MET A 187 -6.58 5.30 2.15
CA MET A 187 -7.64 4.65 2.93
C MET A 187 -7.59 5.13 4.37
N PRO A 188 -8.62 5.80 4.89
CA PRO A 188 -8.66 6.23 6.28
C PRO A 188 -8.64 5.05 7.26
N VAL A 189 -7.89 5.21 8.36
CA VAL A 189 -7.89 4.31 9.52
C VAL A 189 -8.52 5.07 10.67
N VAL A 190 -9.58 4.52 11.24
CA VAL A 190 -10.39 5.20 12.26
C VAL A 190 -10.28 4.58 13.64
N GLU A 191 -9.63 3.41 13.74
CA GLU A 191 -9.43 2.70 15.00
C GLU A 191 -8.14 1.88 14.96
N VAL A 192 -7.36 1.91 16.04
CA VAL A 192 -6.16 1.08 16.25
C VAL A 192 -6.27 0.39 17.60
N ASP A 193 -6.21 -0.96 17.63
CA ASP A 193 -6.29 -1.78 18.85
C ASP A 193 -7.52 -1.46 19.71
N GLY A 194 -8.69 -1.27 19.08
CA GLY A 194 -9.95 -0.97 19.76
C GLY A 194 -10.08 0.48 20.24
N ARG A 195 -9.07 1.34 20.01
CA ARG A 195 -9.13 2.77 20.35
C ARG A 195 -9.39 3.61 19.12
N SER A 196 -10.46 4.38 19.13
CA SER A 196 -10.80 5.32 18.04
C SER A 196 -9.74 6.40 17.90
N ILE A 197 -9.44 6.76 16.65
CA ILE A 197 -8.54 7.86 16.28
C ILE A 197 -9.38 9.11 16.02
N GLY A 198 -9.00 10.25 16.60
CA GLY A 198 -9.73 11.49 16.49
C GLY A 198 -11.22 11.31 16.82
N SER A 199 -12.10 11.61 15.87
CA SER A 199 -13.55 11.45 16.01
C SER A 199 -14.06 10.02 15.77
N GLY A 200 -13.19 9.07 15.41
CA GLY A 200 -13.60 7.72 14.97
C GLY A 200 -14.21 7.69 13.55
N THR A 201 -14.00 8.74 12.76
CA THR A 201 -14.47 8.86 11.37
C THR A 201 -13.34 9.35 10.48
N PRO A 202 -13.41 9.16 9.13
CA PRO A 202 -12.40 9.67 8.22
C PRO A 202 -12.17 11.18 8.38
N GLY A 203 -10.91 11.59 8.52
CA GLY A 203 -10.57 12.98 8.68
C GLY A 203 -10.39 13.72 7.34
N PRO A 204 -10.33 15.06 7.37
CA PRO A 204 -10.28 15.90 6.18
C PRO A 204 -8.98 15.73 5.38
N VAL A 205 -7.84 15.48 6.03
CA VAL A 205 -6.54 15.33 5.33
C VAL A 205 -6.52 14.05 4.50
N ALA A 206 -6.92 12.92 5.09
CA ALA A 206 -7.01 11.63 4.39
C ALA A 206 -8.01 11.69 3.23
N THR A 207 -9.18 12.29 3.45
CA THR A 207 -10.22 12.48 2.43
C THR A 207 -9.69 13.34 1.27
N ARG A 208 -9.09 14.48 1.57
CA ARG A 208 -8.55 15.39 0.55
C ARG A 208 -7.43 14.77 -0.26
N LEU A 209 -6.52 14.05 0.38
CA LEU A 209 -5.44 13.33 -0.32
C LEU A 209 -5.96 12.24 -1.24
N ARG A 210 -7.04 11.53 -0.84
CA ARG A 210 -7.70 10.55 -1.71
C ARG A 210 -8.29 11.21 -2.94
N GLU A 211 -9.02 12.32 -2.79
CA GLU A 211 -9.59 13.08 -3.90
C GLU A 211 -8.51 13.51 -4.89
N ILE A 212 -7.45 14.17 -4.40
CA ILE A 212 -6.32 14.61 -5.23
C ILE A 212 -5.70 13.41 -5.96
N TYR A 213 -5.42 12.31 -5.25
CA TYR A 213 -4.81 11.13 -5.85
C TYR A 213 -5.67 10.56 -6.99
N LEU A 214 -6.97 10.43 -6.80
CA LEU A 214 -7.89 9.91 -7.81
C LEU A 214 -8.03 10.87 -9.01
N GLU A 215 -8.10 12.18 -8.76
CA GLU A 215 -8.15 13.21 -9.80
C GLU A 215 -6.88 13.19 -10.66
N GLU A 216 -5.70 13.24 -10.03
CA GLU A 216 -4.42 13.25 -10.72
C GLU A 216 -4.15 11.93 -11.47
N SER A 217 -4.59 10.81 -10.89
CA SER A 217 -4.47 9.49 -11.56
C SER A 217 -5.29 9.44 -12.84
N ARG A 218 -6.49 10.03 -12.86
CA ARG A 218 -7.33 10.10 -14.07
C ARG A 218 -6.75 10.97 -15.17
N LYS A 219 -6.03 12.06 -14.84
CA LYS A 219 -5.38 12.95 -15.82
C LYS A 219 -4.26 12.25 -16.60
N VAL A 220 -3.60 11.25 -15.99
CA VAL A 220 -2.51 10.50 -16.62
C VAL A 220 -2.94 9.12 -17.13
N ALA A 221 -4.21 8.77 -16.96
CA ALA A 221 -4.77 7.56 -17.55
C ALA A 221 -4.83 7.71 -19.09
N VAL A 222 -4.28 6.74 -19.83
CA VAL A 222 -4.15 6.72 -21.30
C VAL A 222 -4.87 5.52 -21.86
#